data_9d4190d30574ffbe3ab7ca941786d099
#
_entry.id   9d4190d30574ffbe3ab7ca941786d099
#
_cell.length_a   1.000
_cell.length_b   1.000
_cell.length_c   1.000
_cell.angle_alpha   90.00
_cell.angle_beta   90.00
_cell.angle_gamma   90.00
#
_symmetry.space_group_name_H-M   'P 1'
#
loop_
_entity.id
_entity.type
_entity.pdbx_description
1 polymer ?
#
loop_
_entity_poly.entity_id
_entity_poly.type
_entity_poly.pdbx_seq_one_letter_code
_entity_poly.pdbx_strand_id
1 'polypeptide(L)'
;MKKGYSGTAIVTKVKPLSVTYGIGIEEHDQEGRVITAEFEKFYLVTVYTPNAKRDLSRLAYRQVWEDDFLAYIKKLEETKPVIFCGDLNVAHKEIDLANPKTNVNNAGFTKEERAKFDQVVANGLVDAFRYLHPDTIGAYSWWSYMGGARARNIGWRIDYFVVSEALAPLLKEVDIRSDVTGSDHCPVEIEVKLQEHLFACRKFDTIEVSIKKEV
;
A
#
# COMPACT_ATOMS: atom_id res chain seq x y z
N MET A 1 13.78 -17.35 7.32
CA MET A 1 13.76 -15.98 6.72
C MET A 1 15.16 -15.59 6.24
N LYS A 2 15.27 -15.03 5.05
CA LYS A 2 16.53 -14.49 4.50
C LYS A 2 16.77 -13.12 5.12
N LYS A 3 17.88 -12.94 5.84
CA LYS A 3 18.22 -11.66 6.51
C LYS A 3 18.37 -10.54 5.47
N GLY A 4 17.83 -9.35 5.77
CA GLY A 4 17.92 -8.18 4.90
C GLY A 4 17.09 -8.26 3.60
N TYR A 5 16.00 -9.04 3.61
CA TYR A 5 15.11 -9.19 2.44
C TYR A 5 13.64 -9.12 2.86
N SER A 6 12.88 -8.27 2.20
CA SER A 6 11.40 -8.14 2.26
C SER A 6 10.76 -7.90 3.64
N GLY A 7 11.51 -7.53 4.66
CA GLY A 7 10.94 -7.21 5.99
C GLY A 7 10.08 -5.95 5.98
N THR A 8 9.03 -5.94 6.83
CA THR A 8 8.18 -4.78 7.10
C THR A 8 8.18 -4.46 8.59
N ALA A 9 7.78 -3.25 8.96
CA ALA A 9 7.67 -2.82 10.35
C ALA A 9 6.51 -1.84 10.54
N ILE A 10 5.92 -1.83 11.73
CA ILE A 10 4.98 -0.80 12.19
C ILE A 10 5.58 -0.15 13.43
N VAL A 11 5.70 1.18 13.41
CA VAL A 11 6.06 2.00 14.57
C VAL A 11 4.83 2.83 14.93
N THR A 12 4.37 2.75 16.17
CA THR A 12 3.14 3.41 16.59
C THR A 12 3.29 4.05 17.98
N LYS A 13 2.62 5.20 18.19
CA LYS A 13 2.48 5.85 19.51
C LYS A 13 1.35 5.23 20.32
N VAL A 14 0.36 4.65 19.66
CA VAL A 14 -0.80 4.00 20.28
C VAL A 14 -0.56 2.50 20.31
N LYS A 15 -0.62 1.88 21.49
CA LYS A 15 -0.46 0.44 21.61
C LYS A 15 -1.60 -0.28 20.89
N PRO A 16 -1.33 -1.17 19.92
CA PRO A 16 -2.37 -1.98 19.30
C PRO A 16 -2.96 -2.99 20.28
N LEU A 17 -4.19 -3.41 20.03
CA LEU A 17 -4.88 -4.48 20.79
C LEU A 17 -4.21 -5.83 20.54
N SER A 18 -3.86 -6.10 19.29
CA SER A 18 -3.14 -7.30 18.88
C SER A 18 -2.21 -7.02 17.69
N VAL A 19 -1.23 -7.88 17.48
CA VAL A 19 -0.34 -7.85 16.30
C VAL A 19 -0.22 -9.26 15.74
N THR A 20 -0.44 -9.41 14.45
CA THR A 20 -0.32 -10.68 13.71
C THR A 20 0.71 -10.53 12.60
N TYR A 21 1.49 -11.57 12.36
CA TYR A 21 2.51 -11.63 11.32
C TYR A 21 2.08 -12.61 10.22
N GLY A 22 2.22 -12.21 8.96
CA GLY A 22 1.80 -12.99 7.81
C GLY A 22 0.29 -12.93 7.56
N ILE A 23 -0.18 -13.80 6.66
CA ILE A 23 -1.59 -13.95 6.30
C ILE A 23 -2.18 -15.31 6.71
N GLY A 24 -1.38 -16.14 7.41
CA GLY A 24 -1.76 -17.46 7.87
C GLY A 24 -1.59 -18.57 6.83
N ILE A 25 -0.84 -18.32 5.77
CA ILE A 25 -0.49 -19.29 4.72
C ILE A 25 1.03 -19.49 4.74
N GLU A 26 1.48 -20.69 5.12
CA GLU A 26 2.88 -20.97 5.37
C GLU A 26 3.79 -20.62 4.18
N GLU A 27 3.37 -20.92 2.95
CA GLU A 27 4.12 -20.60 1.73
C GLU A 27 4.36 -19.11 1.57
N HIS A 28 3.39 -18.27 1.95
CA HIS A 28 3.43 -16.81 1.81
C HIS A 28 4.13 -16.11 2.98
N ASP A 29 4.15 -16.74 4.14
CA ASP A 29 4.64 -16.12 5.38
C ASP A 29 6.15 -16.28 5.61
N GLN A 30 6.87 -16.93 4.67
CA GLN A 30 8.32 -17.16 4.78
C GLN A 30 9.17 -15.89 4.59
N GLU A 31 8.64 -14.87 3.95
CA GLU A 31 9.40 -13.67 3.56
C GLU A 31 9.12 -12.44 4.45
N GLY A 32 8.24 -12.55 5.46
CA GLY A 32 7.97 -11.46 6.44
C GLY A 32 7.36 -10.21 5.82
N ARG A 33 6.43 -10.37 4.87
CA ARG A 33 5.87 -9.30 4.03
C ARG A 33 4.67 -8.59 4.61
N VAL A 34 4.02 -9.16 5.62
CA VAL A 34 2.75 -8.65 6.15
C VAL A 34 2.80 -8.58 7.67
N ILE A 35 2.40 -7.43 8.22
CA ILE A 35 2.12 -7.26 9.65
C ILE A 35 0.75 -6.60 9.76
N THR A 36 -0.11 -7.16 10.59
CA THR A 36 -1.42 -6.59 10.93
C THR A 36 -1.41 -6.12 12.37
N ALA A 37 -1.68 -4.86 12.60
CA ALA A 37 -1.92 -4.29 13.92
C ALA A 37 -3.42 -3.99 14.07
N GLU A 38 -4.03 -4.55 15.10
CA GLU A 38 -5.42 -4.30 15.44
C GLU A 38 -5.53 -3.07 16.35
N PHE A 39 -6.32 -2.10 15.96
CA PHE A 39 -6.73 -0.98 16.80
C PHE A 39 -8.21 -1.09 17.14
N GLU A 40 -8.70 -0.23 18.02
CA GLU A 40 -10.10 -0.28 18.49
C GLU A 40 -11.10 -0.18 17.34
N LYS A 41 -10.85 0.70 16.36
CA LYS A 41 -11.79 1.03 15.29
C LYS A 41 -11.43 0.48 13.90
N PHE A 42 -10.20 -0.04 13.71
CA PHE A 42 -9.72 -0.50 12.40
C PHE A 42 -8.54 -1.46 12.55
N TYR A 43 -8.20 -2.14 11.46
CA TYR A 43 -6.92 -2.82 11.28
C TYR A 43 -5.98 -1.98 10.43
N LEU A 44 -4.72 -1.88 10.84
CA LEU A 44 -3.63 -1.37 10.01
C LEU A 44 -2.78 -2.56 9.55
N VAL A 45 -2.66 -2.72 8.24
CA VAL A 45 -1.86 -3.77 7.63
C VAL A 45 -0.72 -3.14 6.82
N THR A 46 0.53 -3.39 7.21
CA THR A 46 1.65 -3.06 6.32
C THR A 46 1.98 -4.24 5.44
N VAL A 47 2.23 -3.98 4.17
CA VAL A 47 2.47 -5.01 3.16
C VAL A 47 3.62 -4.64 2.24
N TYR A 48 4.43 -5.64 1.88
CA TYR A 48 5.40 -5.56 0.79
C TYR A 48 5.09 -6.66 -0.23
N THR A 49 4.31 -6.32 -1.25
CA THR A 49 3.88 -7.27 -2.28
C THR A 49 5.07 -7.88 -3.01
N PRO A 50 5.09 -9.20 -3.26
CA PRO A 50 6.15 -9.82 -4.03
C PRO A 50 6.35 -9.16 -5.40
N ASN A 51 7.59 -8.80 -5.73
CA ASN A 51 7.93 -8.30 -7.06
C ASN A 51 7.94 -9.46 -8.07
N ALA A 52 7.37 -9.24 -9.27
CA ALA A 52 7.33 -10.23 -10.34
C ALA A 52 8.71 -10.56 -10.92
N LYS A 53 9.75 -9.76 -10.61
CA LYS A 53 11.08 -9.69 -11.20
C LYS A 53 11.06 -9.21 -12.65
N ARG A 54 12.22 -8.71 -13.12
CA ARG A 54 12.35 -8.18 -14.48
C ARG A 54 12.03 -9.21 -15.58
N ASP A 55 12.35 -10.47 -15.33
CA ASP A 55 12.10 -11.61 -16.23
C ASP A 55 10.70 -12.22 -16.04
N LEU A 56 9.88 -11.65 -15.17
CA LEU A 56 8.53 -12.09 -14.80
C LEU A 56 8.49 -13.52 -14.22
N SER A 57 9.63 -14.07 -13.79
CA SER A 57 9.73 -15.45 -13.27
C SER A 57 8.91 -15.68 -12.00
N ARG A 58 8.53 -14.63 -11.27
CA ARG A 58 7.66 -14.71 -10.09
C ARG A 58 6.23 -14.22 -10.34
N LEU A 59 5.86 -13.89 -11.57
CA LEU A 59 4.53 -13.33 -11.86
C LEU A 59 3.40 -14.30 -11.46
N ALA A 60 3.52 -15.59 -11.81
CA ALA A 60 2.51 -16.58 -11.44
C ALA A 60 2.35 -16.74 -9.92
N TYR A 61 3.45 -16.82 -9.17
CA TYR A 61 3.43 -16.84 -7.71
C TYR A 61 2.76 -15.58 -7.14
N ARG A 62 3.13 -14.40 -7.65
CA ARG A 62 2.57 -13.13 -7.22
C ARG A 62 1.04 -13.10 -7.41
N GLN A 63 0.52 -13.64 -8.52
CA GLN A 63 -0.92 -13.66 -8.77
C GLN A 63 -1.68 -14.45 -7.70
N VAL A 64 -1.16 -15.63 -7.30
CA VAL A 64 -1.74 -16.44 -6.22
C VAL A 64 -1.63 -15.70 -4.89
N TRP A 65 -0.47 -15.11 -4.60
CA TRP A 65 -0.23 -14.35 -3.38
C TRP A 65 -1.21 -13.17 -3.23
N GLU A 66 -1.50 -12.45 -4.31
CA GLU A 66 -2.43 -11.31 -4.31
C GLU A 66 -3.88 -11.75 -4.09
N ASP A 67 -4.30 -12.91 -4.62
CA ASP A 67 -5.62 -13.48 -4.34
C ASP A 67 -5.78 -13.82 -2.86
N ASP A 68 -4.79 -14.49 -2.28
CA ASP A 68 -4.79 -14.89 -0.88
C ASP A 68 -4.69 -13.68 0.06
N PHE A 69 -3.90 -12.67 -0.32
CA PHE A 69 -3.83 -11.41 0.42
C PHE A 69 -5.17 -10.67 0.40
N LEU A 70 -5.84 -10.57 -0.75
CA LEU A 70 -7.16 -9.96 -0.84
C LEU A 70 -8.20 -10.72 0.01
N ALA A 71 -8.19 -12.05 -0.03
CA ALA A 71 -9.05 -12.87 0.82
C ALA A 71 -8.79 -12.62 2.31
N TYR A 72 -7.53 -12.48 2.71
CA TYR A 72 -7.13 -12.12 4.07
C TYR A 72 -7.66 -10.74 4.49
N ILE A 73 -7.51 -9.72 3.65
CA ILE A 73 -8.06 -8.38 3.91
C ILE A 73 -9.58 -8.41 4.06
N LYS A 74 -10.28 -9.12 3.16
CA LYS A 74 -11.74 -9.25 3.24
C LYS A 74 -12.21 -9.95 4.52
N LYS A 75 -11.47 -10.94 5.00
CA LYS A 75 -11.75 -11.59 6.28
C LYS A 75 -11.59 -10.63 7.47
N LEU A 76 -10.59 -9.76 7.46
CA LEU A 76 -10.44 -8.72 8.49
C LEU A 76 -11.62 -7.74 8.46
N GLU A 77 -12.10 -7.37 7.26
CA GLU A 77 -13.24 -6.46 7.08
C GLU A 77 -14.57 -6.98 7.65
N GLU A 78 -14.71 -8.30 7.86
CA GLU A 78 -15.88 -8.87 8.53
C GLU A 78 -16.05 -8.36 9.97
N THR A 79 -14.99 -7.86 10.58
CA THR A 79 -15.00 -7.37 11.97
C THR A 79 -14.81 -5.87 12.09
N LYS A 80 -13.84 -5.32 11.37
CA LYS A 80 -13.49 -3.89 11.40
C LYS A 80 -12.99 -3.44 10.03
N PRO A 81 -13.18 -2.17 9.66
CA PRO A 81 -12.58 -1.63 8.44
C PRO A 81 -11.05 -1.74 8.47
N VAL A 82 -10.46 -1.84 7.30
CA VAL A 82 -9.02 -2.05 7.10
C VAL A 82 -8.41 -0.84 6.41
N ILE A 83 -7.22 -0.47 6.86
CA ILE A 83 -6.26 0.36 6.14
C ILE A 83 -5.07 -0.54 5.85
N PHE A 84 -4.75 -0.79 4.58
CA PHE A 84 -3.48 -1.43 4.26
C PHE A 84 -2.59 -0.51 3.44
N CYS A 85 -1.28 -0.62 3.66
CA CYS A 85 -0.31 0.29 3.10
C CYS A 85 1.04 -0.38 2.86
N GLY A 86 1.76 0.10 1.87
CA GLY A 86 3.11 -0.36 1.55
C GLY A 86 3.43 -0.30 0.07
N ASP A 87 4.57 -0.91 -0.28
CA ASP A 87 4.99 -1.09 -1.65
C ASP A 87 4.21 -2.26 -2.28
N LEU A 88 3.23 -1.93 -3.12
CA LEU A 88 2.42 -2.93 -3.83
C LEU A 88 3.07 -3.40 -5.13
N ASN A 89 4.24 -2.87 -5.47
CA ASN A 89 4.99 -3.24 -6.68
C ASN A 89 4.14 -3.21 -7.96
N VAL A 90 3.17 -2.29 -8.06
CA VAL A 90 2.32 -2.11 -9.24
C VAL A 90 1.93 -0.65 -9.42
N ALA A 91 2.04 -0.11 -10.63
CA ALA A 91 1.36 1.10 -11.03
C ALA A 91 0.00 0.70 -11.62
N HIS A 92 -1.10 1.14 -11.01
CA HIS A 92 -2.44 0.64 -11.36
C HIS A 92 -2.89 1.10 -12.75
N LYS A 93 -2.84 2.39 -13.02
CA LYS A 93 -3.29 2.99 -14.30
C LYS A 93 -2.13 3.70 -15.01
N GLU A 94 -2.36 4.07 -16.26
CA GLU A 94 -1.36 4.80 -17.06
C GLU A 94 -0.92 6.13 -16.44
N ILE A 95 -1.79 6.76 -15.66
CA ILE A 95 -1.51 7.99 -14.93
C ILE A 95 -0.53 7.78 -13.75
N ASP A 96 -0.33 6.52 -13.33
CA ASP A 96 0.47 6.16 -12.15
C ASP A 96 1.95 5.92 -12.46
N LEU A 97 2.37 6.09 -13.71
CA LEU A 97 3.78 5.99 -14.07
C LEU A 97 4.15 6.90 -15.26
N ALA A 98 5.42 7.27 -15.31
CA ALA A 98 5.98 7.89 -16.48
C ALA A 98 6.15 6.86 -17.62
N ASN A 99 5.90 7.29 -18.86
CA ASN A 99 6.10 6.48 -20.07
C ASN A 99 5.33 5.15 -20.09
N PRO A 100 4.00 5.12 -19.83
CA PRO A 100 3.24 3.89 -19.74
C PRO A 100 3.35 3.00 -20.99
N LYS A 101 3.37 3.58 -22.19
CA LYS A 101 3.42 2.84 -23.45
C LYS A 101 4.66 1.93 -23.59
N THR A 102 5.78 2.34 -23.03
CA THR A 102 7.03 1.56 -23.11
C THR A 102 7.17 0.55 -21.97
N ASN A 103 6.27 0.57 -21.01
CA ASN A 103 6.33 -0.25 -19.80
C ASN A 103 5.25 -1.35 -19.71
N VAL A 104 4.39 -1.51 -20.73
CA VAL A 104 3.21 -2.39 -20.74
C VAL A 104 3.49 -3.83 -20.29
N ASN A 105 4.68 -4.35 -20.54
CA ASN A 105 5.07 -5.72 -20.18
C ASN A 105 6.17 -5.77 -19.12
N ASN A 106 6.48 -4.67 -18.47
CA ASN A 106 7.47 -4.63 -17.40
C ASN A 106 6.84 -5.03 -16.06
N ALA A 107 7.63 -5.67 -15.20
CA ALA A 107 7.24 -5.94 -13.82
C ALA A 107 6.75 -4.63 -13.14
N GLY A 108 5.62 -4.71 -12.45
CA GLY A 108 4.94 -3.58 -11.86
C GLY A 108 3.95 -2.87 -12.80
N PHE A 109 3.88 -3.25 -14.09
CA PHE A 109 2.89 -2.69 -15.04
C PHE A 109 2.41 -3.72 -16.07
N THR A 110 2.50 -5.00 -15.76
CA THR A 110 1.88 -6.05 -16.58
C THR A 110 0.34 -5.96 -16.47
N LYS A 111 -0.32 -6.48 -17.47
CA LYS A 111 -1.79 -6.56 -17.49
C LYS A 111 -2.32 -7.40 -16.32
N GLU A 112 -1.62 -8.46 -15.95
CA GLU A 112 -1.95 -9.35 -14.85
C GLU A 112 -1.87 -8.64 -13.49
N GLU A 113 -0.79 -7.92 -13.22
CA GLU A 113 -0.61 -7.15 -11.97
C GLU A 113 -1.66 -6.06 -11.83
N ARG A 114 -1.93 -5.32 -12.90
CA ARG A 114 -2.97 -4.28 -12.92
C ARG A 114 -4.37 -4.85 -12.72
N ALA A 115 -4.67 -6.02 -13.32
CA ALA A 115 -5.95 -6.70 -13.13
C ALA A 115 -6.17 -7.12 -11.67
N LYS A 116 -5.12 -7.49 -10.93
CA LYS A 116 -5.22 -7.76 -9.49
C LYS A 116 -5.59 -6.50 -8.70
N PHE A 117 -5.02 -5.36 -9.04
CA PHE A 117 -5.42 -4.11 -8.40
C PHE A 117 -6.87 -3.71 -8.78
N ASP A 118 -7.31 -3.97 -10.02
CA ASP A 118 -8.72 -3.81 -10.40
C ASP A 118 -9.64 -4.69 -9.52
N GLN A 119 -9.23 -5.93 -9.18
CA GLN A 119 -9.97 -6.79 -8.26
C GLN A 119 -10.02 -6.22 -6.83
N VAL A 120 -8.93 -5.63 -6.34
CA VAL A 120 -8.91 -4.94 -5.04
C VAL A 120 -9.99 -3.87 -4.99
N VAL A 121 -10.04 -3.00 -6.00
CA VAL A 121 -11.05 -1.92 -6.08
C VAL A 121 -12.47 -2.47 -6.26
N ALA A 122 -12.64 -3.50 -7.10
CA ALA A 122 -13.96 -4.14 -7.32
C ALA A 122 -14.53 -4.81 -6.07
N ASN A 123 -13.69 -5.12 -5.07
CA ASN A 123 -14.09 -5.71 -3.79
C ASN A 123 -14.34 -4.67 -2.68
N GLY A 124 -14.58 -3.40 -3.02
CA GLY A 124 -14.95 -2.35 -2.06
C GLY A 124 -13.77 -1.78 -1.28
N LEU A 125 -12.57 -1.86 -1.85
CA LEU A 125 -11.36 -1.22 -1.32
C LEU A 125 -11.00 -0.01 -2.19
N VAL A 126 -10.56 1.06 -1.56
CA VAL A 126 -10.37 2.37 -2.20
C VAL A 126 -8.90 2.78 -2.17
N ASP A 127 -8.33 3.06 -3.34
CA ASP A 127 -7.04 3.76 -3.45
C ASP A 127 -7.21 5.18 -2.90
N ALA A 128 -6.69 5.44 -1.72
CA ALA A 128 -6.91 6.68 -0.98
C ALA A 128 -6.38 7.90 -1.74
N PHE A 129 -5.23 7.78 -2.43
CA PHE A 129 -4.69 8.88 -3.22
C PHE A 129 -5.59 9.20 -4.41
N ARG A 130 -6.01 8.22 -5.18
CA ARG A 130 -6.88 8.45 -6.35
C ARG A 130 -8.30 8.86 -5.97
N TYR A 131 -8.75 8.53 -4.78
CA TYR A 131 -10.03 9.02 -4.26
C TYR A 131 -10.03 10.54 -4.03
N LEU A 132 -8.96 11.10 -3.45
CA LEU A 132 -8.83 12.55 -3.23
C LEU A 132 -8.24 13.30 -4.43
N HIS A 133 -7.39 12.64 -5.22
CA HIS A 133 -6.62 13.24 -6.31
C HIS A 133 -6.78 12.43 -7.62
N PRO A 134 -8.01 12.31 -8.18
CA PRO A 134 -8.29 11.39 -9.29
C PRO A 134 -7.47 11.70 -10.56
N ASP A 135 -7.24 12.97 -10.84
CA ASP A 135 -6.64 13.45 -12.09
C ASP A 135 -5.20 13.98 -11.94
N THR A 136 -4.61 13.85 -10.74
CA THR A 136 -3.25 14.35 -10.50
C THR A 136 -2.22 13.51 -11.25
N ILE A 137 -1.55 14.12 -12.22
CA ILE A 137 -0.47 13.52 -13.00
C ILE A 137 0.90 13.76 -12.37
N GLY A 138 1.88 12.87 -12.65
CA GLY A 138 3.25 13.05 -12.18
C GLY A 138 3.46 12.85 -10.69
N ALA A 139 2.47 12.30 -9.99
CA ALA A 139 2.55 11.93 -8.58
C ALA A 139 3.12 10.52 -8.45
N TYR A 140 4.40 10.42 -8.12
CA TYR A 140 5.12 9.17 -8.05
C TYR A 140 5.76 9.00 -6.68
N SER A 141 5.90 7.73 -6.26
CA SER A 141 6.50 7.35 -4.98
C SER A 141 7.86 6.67 -5.11
N TRP A 142 8.21 6.22 -6.31
CA TRP A 142 9.46 5.53 -6.61
C TRP A 142 10.10 6.02 -7.91
N TRP A 143 11.43 6.07 -7.92
CA TRP A 143 12.25 6.43 -9.08
C TRP A 143 13.50 5.56 -9.13
N SER A 144 13.80 5.01 -10.32
CA SER A 144 15.06 4.29 -10.51
C SER A 144 16.27 5.19 -10.20
N TYR A 145 17.29 4.62 -9.57
CA TYR A 145 18.59 5.31 -9.40
C TYR A 145 19.30 5.63 -10.73
N MET A 146 18.89 4.99 -11.82
CA MET A 146 19.54 5.14 -13.11
C MET A 146 19.11 6.44 -13.82
N GLY A 147 20.10 7.06 -14.49
CA GLY A 147 19.84 8.18 -15.42
C GLY A 147 19.21 9.43 -14.81
N GLY A 148 19.33 9.66 -13.50
CA GLY A 148 18.75 10.82 -12.86
C GLY A 148 17.20 10.84 -12.93
N ALA A 149 16.57 9.68 -12.87
CA ALA A 149 15.13 9.53 -13.05
C ALA A 149 14.32 10.42 -12.10
N ARG A 150 14.72 10.53 -10.82
CA ARG A 150 14.02 11.36 -9.83
C ARG A 150 14.09 12.85 -10.17
N ALA A 151 15.22 13.36 -10.58
CA ALA A 151 15.39 14.78 -10.97
C ALA A 151 14.55 15.17 -12.20
N ARG A 152 14.24 14.18 -13.06
CA ARG A 152 13.40 14.36 -14.26
C ARG A 152 11.94 13.94 -14.02
N ASN A 153 11.61 13.54 -12.81
CA ASN A 153 10.31 12.98 -12.41
C ASN A 153 9.86 11.83 -13.34
N ILE A 154 10.78 10.93 -13.72
CA ILE A 154 10.45 9.70 -14.45
C ILE A 154 10.26 8.59 -13.41
N GLY A 155 9.12 8.58 -12.78
CA GLY A 155 8.81 7.73 -11.63
C GLY A 155 7.57 6.88 -11.82
N TRP A 156 7.26 6.12 -10.78
CA TRP A 156 6.11 5.24 -10.66
C TRP A 156 5.45 5.45 -9.29
N ARG A 157 4.14 5.40 -9.23
CA ARG A 157 3.39 5.35 -7.98
C ARG A 157 3.09 3.87 -7.68
N ILE A 158 3.87 3.30 -6.78
CA ILE A 158 3.80 1.89 -6.38
C ILE A 158 3.63 1.69 -4.88
N ASP A 159 3.74 2.76 -4.10
CA ASP A 159 3.44 2.78 -2.67
C ASP A 159 2.04 3.38 -2.47
N TYR A 160 1.22 2.70 -1.69
CA TYR A 160 -0.20 3.02 -1.56
C TYR A 160 -0.67 3.04 -0.11
N PHE A 161 -1.72 3.82 0.11
CA PHE A 161 -2.72 3.55 1.12
C PHE A 161 -4.00 3.11 0.43
N VAL A 162 -4.49 1.95 0.80
CA VAL A 162 -5.78 1.42 0.36
C VAL A 162 -6.65 1.22 1.59
N VAL A 163 -7.88 1.71 1.53
CA VAL A 163 -8.80 1.71 2.68
C VAL A 163 -10.10 1.01 2.33
N SER A 164 -10.74 0.42 3.33
CA SER A 164 -12.13 -0.03 3.20
C SER A 164 -13.03 1.13 2.78
N GLU A 165 -14.01 0.88 1.91
CA GLU A 165 -14.95 1.89 1.41
C GLU A 165 -15.59 2.71 2.53
N ALA A 166 -15.87 2.09 3.68
CA ALA A 166 -16.43 2.75 4.86
C ALA A 166 -15.53 3.86 5.43
N LEU A 167 -14.21 3.81 5.19
CA LEU A 167 -13.24 4.82 5.63
C LEU A 167 -13.02 5.93 4.60
N ALA A 168 -13.36 5.74 3.34
CA ALA A 168 -13.11 6.71 2.28
C ALA A 168 -13.69 8.11 2.57
N PRO A 169 -14.94 8.26 3.07
CA PRO A 169 -15.48 9.57 3.44
C PRO A 169 -14.77 10.25 4.63
N LEU A 170 -13.97 9.50 5.38
CA LEU A 170 -13.23 9.97 6.55
C LEU A 170 -11.81 10.42 6.20
N LEU A 171 -11.37 10.20 4.96
CA LEU A 171 -10.08 10.67 4.46
C LEU A 171 -10.05 12.21 4.46
N LYS A 172 -8.97 12.79 4.99
CA LYS A 172 -8.74 14.23 5.01
C LYS A 172 -7.63 14.64 4.06
N GLU A 173 -6.54 13.88 4.09
CA GLU A 173 -5.38 14.17 3.27
C GLU A 173 -4.68 12.86 2.91
N VAL A 174 -4.14 12.81 1.71
CA VAL A 174 -3.21 11.76 1.26
C VAL A 174 -2.11 12.45 0.49
N ASP A 175 -0.87 12.33 0.94
CA ASP A 175 0.27 13.01 0.33
C ASP A 175 1.38 12.03 -0.07
N ILE A 176 2.10 12.38 -1.12
CA ILE A 176 3.29 11.69 -1.60
C ILE A 176 4.46 12.65 -1.42
N ARG A 177 5.26 12.44 -0.37
CA ARG A 177 6.33 13.32 0.06
C ARG A 177 7.56 13.22 -0.84
N SER A 178 7.41 13.58 -2.11
CA SER A 178 8.46 13.52 -3.11
C SER A 178 9.68 14.41 -2.80
N ASP A 179 9.52 15.39 -1.90
CA ASP A 179 10.57 16.26 -1.34
C ASP A 179 11.52 15.52 -0.40
N VAL A 180 11.08 14.41 0.21
CA VAL A 180 11.89 13.60 1.14
C VAL A 180 12.80 12.66 0.36
N THR A 181 14.10 12.81 0.55
CA THR A 181 15.16 12.04 -0.13
C THR A 181 15.84 11.05 0.81
N GLY A 182 16.75 10.23 0.28
CA GLY A 182 17.52 9.23 1.05
C GLY A 182 17.20 7.77 0.65
N SER A 183 16.18 7.56 -0.19
CA SER A 183 15.80 6.27 -0.78
C SER A 183 15.37 6.49 -2.22
N ASP A 184 15.25 5.42 -3.01
CA ASP A 184 14.59 5.41 -4.33
C ASP A 184 13.06 5.51 -4.21
N HIS A 185 12.51 5.30 -3.01
CA HIS A 185 11.13 5.64 -2.67
C HIS A 185 11.05 6.96 -1.89
N CYS A 186 9.86 7.54 -1.80
CA CYS A 186 9.55 8.60 -0.85
C CYS A 186 8.43 8.15 0.09
N PRO A 187 8.25 8.80 1.26
CA PRO A 187 7.13 8.53 2.14
C PRO A 187 5.78 8.84 1.47
N VAL A 188 4.78 8.02 1.79
CA VAL A 188 3.36 8.30 1.51
C VAL A 188 2.66 8.47 2.85
N GLU A 189 1.79 9.45 2.97
CA GLU A 189 1.11 9.82 4.19
C GLU A 189 -0.40 9.82 4.00
N ILE A 190 -1.15 9.50 5.07
CA ILE A 190 -2.61 9.54 5.09
C ILE A 190 -3.09 10.15 6.41
N GLU A 191 -4.08 11.03 6.32
CA GLU A 191 -4.83 11.51 7.47
C GLU A 191 -6.28 11.00 7.39
N VAL A 192 -6.73 10.28 8.45
CA VAL A 192 -8.09 9.75 8.56
C VAL A 192 -8.73 10.26 9.83
N LYS A 193 -9.89 10.93 9.73
CA LYS A 193 -10.64 11.42 10.86
C LYS A 193 -11.63 10.36 11.35
N LEU A 194 -11.21 9.54 12.31
CA LEU A 194 -12.07 8.54 12.94
C LEU A 194 -13.02 9.22 13.94
N GLN A 195 -14.33 9.21 13.67
CA GLN A 195 -15.32 9.79 14.57
C GLN A 195 -15.43 8.99 15.87
N GLU A 196 -15.51 9.70 17.00
CA GLU A 196 -16.00 9.12 18.25
C GLU A 196 -17.52 8.96 18.17
N HIS A 197 -18.05 7.81 18.65
CA HIS A 197 -19.48 7.64 18.83
C HIS A 197 -20.06 8.66 19.83
N LEU A 198 -21.27 9.11 19.58
CA LEU A 198 -22.02 10.22 20.19
C LEU A 198 -22.27 10.15 21.72
N PHE A 199 -21.51 9.40 22.49
CA PHE A 199 -21.76 9.25 23.95
C PHE A 199 -20.58 9.51 24.88
N ALA A 200 -19.45 10.08 24.40
CA ALA A 200 -18.41 10.57 25.30
C ALA A 200 -17.75 11.82 24.73
N CYS A 201 -17.92 12.91 25.44
CA CYS A 201 -17.24 14.18 25.20
C CYS A 201 -15.71 14.01 25.39
N ARG A 202 -14.95 13.68 24.34
CA ARG A 202 -13.47 13.78 24.29
C ARG A 202 -12.93 13.73 22.87
N LYS A 203 -12.03 14.67 22.61
CA LYS A 203 -11.03 14.85 21.55
C LYS A 203 -11.07 13.93 20.30
N PHE A 204 -11.05 14.57 19.13
CA PHE A 204 -10.82 13.95 17.83
C PHE A 204 -9.43 13.26 17.82
N ASP A 205 -9.40 11.96 17.55
CA ASP A 205 -8.15 11.26 17.28
C ASP A 205 -7.88 11.30 15.77
N THR A 206 -6.91 12.09 15.38
CA THR A 206 -6.34 12.07 14.04
C THR A 206 -5.21 11.05 14.04
N ILE A 207 -5.20 10.13 13.09
CA ILE A 207 -4.13 9.17 12.89
C ILE A 207 -3.36 9.58 11.64
N GLU A 208 -2.11 9.92 11.83
CA GLU A 208 -1.14 10.10 10.76
C GLU A 208 -0.35 8.80 10.59
N VAL A 209 -0.38 8.23 9.41
CA VAL A 209 0.39 7.04 9.06
C VAL A 209 1.33 7.40 7.91
N SER A 210 2.61 7.22 8.11
CA SER A 210 3.59 7.40 7.05
C SER A 210 4.37 6.11 6.82
N ILE A 211 4.59 5.76 5.55
CA ILE A 211 5.38 4.62 5.15
C ILE A 211 6.79 5.14 4.81
N LYS A 212 7.79 4.60 5.50
CA LYS A 212 9.20 4.76 5.10
C LYS A 212 9.76 3.39 4.82
N LYS A 213 10.34 3.21 3.64
CA LYS A 213 11.13 2.02 3.33
C LYS A 213 12.56 2.30 3.84
N GLU A 214 12.98 1.56 4.84
CA GLU A 214 14.40 1.53 5.21
C GLU A 214 15.18 0.70 4.19
N VAL A 215 16.30 1.25 3.73
CA VAL A 215 17.22 0.64 2.74
C VAL A 215 18.07 -0.46 3.39
#